data_bfdc31d91076d90adab5b82b509dfe18
#
_entry.id   bfdc31d91076d90adab5b82b509dfe18
#
_cell.length_a   1.000
_cell.length_b   1.000
_cell.length_c   1.000
_cell.angle_alpha   90.00
_cell.angle_beta   90.00
_cell.angle_gamma   90.00
#
_symmetry.space_group_name_H-M   'P 1'
#
loop_
_entity.id
_entity.type
_entity.pdbx_description
1 polymer ?
#
loop_
_entity_poly.entity_id
_entity_poly.type
_entity_poly.pdbx_seq_one_letter_code
_entity_poly.pdbx_strand_id
1 'polypeptide(L)'
;LTILIVCFTAAAGLFAKGNIDSETAKTYFEIAEAYTEVSKYDKAEEFYLKAAKDPAHKNAAEFNLARVYGLQGDWGKAKNILERQYKEAPGNILILKAYSYSLAATGDEERACAMYKKLYDEDSENPESALNYARILILSKRYDEATALIEELKTRFTESTETRVLAELEEKIKKAQEEPDKQEKEAQEEPEDQGKETQDKDGKMQEQNNN
;
A
#
# COMPACT_ATOMS: atom_id res chain seq x y z
N LEU A 1 52.07 48.26 -34.14
CA LEU A 1 51.99 47.31 -32.99
C LEU A 1 50.56 46.85 -32.84
N THR A 2 50.22 45.70 -33.44
CA THR A 2 48.87 45.15 -33.50
C THR A 2 48.75 44.15 -32.39
N ILE A 3 47.95 44.44 -31.38
CA ILE A 3 47.65 43.52 -30.25
C ILE A 3 46.51 42.61 -30.71
N LEU A 4 46.84 41.32 -30.87
CA LEU A 4 45.89 40.26 -31.16
C LEU A 4 45.26 39.82 -29.83
N ILE A 5 44.01 40.24 -29.58
CA ILE A 5 43.20 39.77 -28.44
C ILE A 5 42.66 38.39 -28.86
N VAL A 6 43.24 37.31 -28.31
CA VAL A 6 42.69 35.98 -28.38
C VAL A 6 41.55 35.89 -27.40
N CYS A 7 40.32 35.94 -27.89
CA CYS A 7 39.15 35.63 -27.10
C CYS A 7 39.14 34.11 -26.81
N PHE A 8 39.52 33.74 -25.59
CA PHE A 8 39.34 32.39 -25.05
C PHE A 8 37.86 32.24 -24.70
N THR A 9 37.07 31.77 -25.65
CA THR A 9 35.71 31.35 -25.36
C THR A 9 35.79 30.09 -24.50
N ALA A 10 35.64 30.28 -23.19
CA ALA A 10 35.38 29.15 -22.30
C ALA A 10 34.08 28.48 -22.74
N ALA A 11 34.23 27.36 -23.41
CA ALA A 11 33.14 26.40 -23.61
C ALA A 11 32.73 25.94 -22.23
N ALA A 12 31.71 26.59 -21.65
CA ALA A 12 31.01 26.09 -20.53
C ALA A 12 30.42 24.75 -20.98
N GLY A 13 31.07 23.65 -20.59
CA GLY A 13 30.52 22.32 -20.73
C GLY A 13 29.20 22.30 -19.99
N LEU A 14 28.11 22.38 -20.72
CA LEU A 14 26.82 21.94 -20.24
C LEU A 14 27.04 20.47 -19.79
N PHE A 15 27.13 20.27 -18.50
CA PHE A 15 26.89 18.96 -17.93
C PHE A 15 25.46 18.61 -18.30
N ALA A 16 25.29 17.94 -19.44
CA ALA A 16 24.06 17.31 -19.82
C ALA A 16 23.75 16.35 -18.68
N LYS A 17 22.76 16.71 -17.87
CA LYS A 17 22.10 15.82 -16.92
C LYS A 17 21.83 14.57 -17.73
N GLY A 18 22.48 13.45 -17.40
CA GLY A 18 22.58 12.27 -18.25
C GLY A 18 21.22 11.64 -18.60
N ASN A 19 20.52 12.31 -19.51
CA ASN A 19 19.39 11.73 -20.20
C ASN A 19 19.95 10.65 -21.13
N ILE A 20 19.47 9.45 -20.95
CA ILE A 20 19.71 8.37 -21.92
C ILE A 20 18.81 8.62 -23.13
N ASP A 21 19.20 8.10 -24.29
CA ASP A 21 18.32 8.12 -25.46
C ASP A 21 17.11 7.17 -25.25
N SER A 22 16.02 7.46 -25.97
CA SER A 22 14.74 6.77 -25.78
C SER A 22 14.81 5.28 -26.15
N GLU A 23 15.66 4.87 -27.09
CA GLU A 23 15.82 3.45 -27.44
C GLU A 23 16.55 2.68 -26.35
N THR A 24 17.58 3.27 -25.74
CA THR A 24 18.25 2.72 -24.57
C THR A 24 17.29 2.62 -23.39
N ALA A 25 16.45 3.65 -23.15
CA ALA A 25 15.45 3.61 -22.09
C ALA A 25 14.42 2.50 -22.28
N LYS A 26 13.94 2.32 -23.52
CA LYS A 26 13.06 1.21 -23.90
C LYS A 26 13.71 -0.14 -23.62
N THR A 27 14.97 -0.31 -24.02
CA THR A 27 15.71 -1.55 -23.75
C THR A 27 15.80 -1.84 -22.24
N TYR A 28 16.10 -0.82 -21.43
CA TYR A 28 16.11 -0.99 -19.96
C TYR A 28 14.74 -1.36 -19.41
N PHE A 29 13.68 -0.78 -19.95
CA PHE A 29 12.32 -1.10 -19.54
C PHE A 29 11.99 -2.58 -19.84
N GLU A 30 12.27 -3.07 -21.04
CA GLU A 30 12.07 -4.47 -21.43
C GLU A 30 12.91 -5.44 -20.58
N ILE A 31 14.14 -5.10 -20.26
CA ILE A 31 14.99 -5.88 -19.35
C ILE A 31 14.38 -5.93 -17.95
N ALA A 32 13.83 -4.80 -17.45
CA ALA A 32 13.18 -4.75 -16.15
C ALA A 32 11.92 -5.62 -16.10
N GLU A 33 11.10 -5.61 -17.16
CA GLU A 33 9.94 -6.51 -17.28
C GLU A 33 10.37 -7.98 -17.21
N ALA A 34 11.38 -8.39 -17.98
CA ALA A 34 11.88 -9.75 -17.96
C ALA A 34 12.40 -10.17 -16.58
N TYR A 35 13.07 -9.27 -15.83
CA TYR A 35 13.47 -9.54 -14.45
C TYR A 35 12.29 -9.63 -13.49
N THR A 36 11.23 -8.85 -13.71
CA THR A 36 10.00 -8.92 -12.91
C THR A 36 9.31 -10.26 -13.09
N GLU A 37 9.20 -10.76 -14.32
CA GLU A 37 8.60 -12.07 -14.64
C GLU A 37 9.31 -13.24 -13.95
N VAL A 38 10.63 -13.17 -13.83
CA VAL A 38 11.43 -14.19 -13.13
C VAL A 38 11.66 -13.87 -11.65
N SER A 39 10.87 -12.93 -11.09
CA SER A 39 10.89 -12.52 -9.67
C SER A 39 12.26 -12.04 -9.16
N LYS A 40 13.12 -11.55 -10.04
CA LYS A 40 14.40 -10.91 -9.70
C LYS A 40 14.20 -9.41 -9.46
N TYR A 41 13.46 -9.08 -8.42
CA TYR A 41 12.94 -7.74 -8.16
C TYR A 41 14.02 -6.67 -7.99
N ASP A 42 15.15 -6.97 -7.35
CA ASP A 42 16.26 -6.02 -7.21
C ASP A 42 16.86 -5.62 -8.58
N LYS A 43 16.91 -6.58 -9.51
CA LYS A 43 17.35 -6.29 -10.89
C LYS A 43 16.30 -5.52 -11.66
N ALA A 44 15.02 -5.86 -11.50
CA ALA A 44 13.93 -5.12 -12.11
C ALA A 44 13.94 -3.65 -11.64
N GLU A 45 14.08 -3.40 -10.32
CA GLU A 45 14.24 -2.05 -9.77
C GLU A 45 15.39 -1.29 -10.42
N GLU A 46 16.59 -1.88 -10.48
CA GLU A 46 17.77 -1.26 -11.10
C GLU A 46 17.47 -0.78 -12.52
N PHE A 47 16.82 -1.62 -13.32
CA PHE A 47 16.58 -1.32 -14.73
C PHE A 47 15.39 -0.38 -14.95
N TYR A 48 14.33 -0.44 -14.14
CA TYR A 48 13.27 0.57 -14.17
C TYR A 48 13.78 1.95 -13.79
N LEU A 49 14.66 2.05 -12.78
CA LEU A 49 15.30 3.33 -12.41
C LEU A 49 16.18 3.90 -13.53
N LYS A 50 16.80 3.03 -14.35
CA LYS A 50 17.54 3.46 -15.55
C LYS A 50 16.58 3.94 -16.64
N ALA A 51 15.51 3.19 -16.92
CA ALA A 51 14.51 3.56 -17.92
C ALA A 51 13.81 4.90 -17.58
N ALA A 52 13.53 5.13 -16.29
CA ALA A 52 12.88 6.35 -15.79
C ALA A 52 13.71 7.64 -15.97
N LYS A 53 14.97 7.54 -16.43
CA LYS A 53 15.80 8.73 -16.76
C LYS A 53 15.37 9.39 -18.06
N ASP A 54 14.72 8.65 -18.96
CA ASP A 54 14.12 9.22 -20.16
C ASP A 54 12.72 9.74 -19.86
N PRO A 55 12.42 11.03 -20.17
CA PRO A 55 11.10 11.62 -19.89
C PRO A 55 9.94 10.87 -20.55
N ALA A 56 10.13 10.28 -21.72
CA ALA A 56 9.07 9.57 -22.43
C ALA A 56 8.70 8.24 -21.75
N HIS A 57 9.65 7.58 -21.08
CA HIS A 57 9.47 6.29 -20.40
C HIS A 57 9.25 6.43 -18.91
N LYS A 58 9.47 7.62 -18.33
CA LYS A 58 9.49 7.86 -16.89
C LYS A 58 8.24 7.34 -16.19
N ASN A 59 7.06 7.78 -16.60
CA ASN A 59 5.82 7.44 -15.91
C ASN A 59 5.52 5.94 -15.98
N ALA A 60 5.76 5.30 -17.14
CA ALA A 60 5.57 3.86 -17.27
C ALA A 60 6.57 3.07 -16.42
N ALA A 61 7.84 3.47 -16.42
CA ALA A 61 8.88 2.81 -15.63
C ALA A 61 8.63 2.96 -14.12
N GLU A 62 8.25 4.16 -13.67
CA GLU A 62 7.90 4.40 -12.25
C GLU A 62 6.64 3.62 -11.84
N PHE A 63 5.61 3.51 -12.70
CA PHE A 63 4.44 2.69 -12.40
C PHE A 63 4.79 1.22 -12.21
N ASN A 64 5.59 0.65 -13.12
CA ASN A 64 6.05 -0.74 -12.99
C ASN A 64 7.02 -0.93 -11.81
N LEU A 65 7.84 0.08 -11.49
CA LEU A 65 8.65 0.07 -10.28
C LEU A 65 7.77 0.01 -9.02
N ALA A 66 6.68 0.77 -8.97
CA ALA A 66 5.73 0.68 -7.86
C ALA A 66 5.10 -0.73 -7.76
N ARG A 67 4.81 -1.39 -8.89
CA ARG A 67 4.38 -2.80 -8.90
C ARG A 67 5.45 -3.72 -8.33
N VAL A 68 6.71 -3.53 -8.71
CA VAL A 68 7.84 -4.31 -8.17
C VAL A 68 7.94 -4.15 -6.66
N TYR A 69 7.86 -2.92 -6.14
CA TYR A 69 7.84 -2.68 -4.69
C TYR A 69 6.65 -3.38 -4.00
N GLY A 70 5.47 -3.37 -4.62
CA GLY A 70 4.32 -4.13 -4.11
C GLY A 70 4.58 -5.64 -4.05
N LEU A 71 5.23 -6.21 -5.08
CA LEU A 71 5.60 -7.63 -5.11
C LEU A 71 6.67 -7.99 -4.06
N GLN A 72 7.50 -7.03 -3.66
CA GLN A 72 8.46 -7.16 -2.56
C GLN A 72 7.82 -6.92 -1.18
N GLY A 73 6.56 -6.48 -1.12
CA GLY A 73 5.88 -6.08 0.13
C GLY A 73 6.24 -4.67 0.61
N ASP A 74 7.04 -3.91 -0.13
CA ASP A 74 7.39 -2.52 0.20
C ASP A 74 6.30 -1.54 -0.28
N TRP A 75 5.11 -1.69 0.32
CA TRP A 75 3.94 -0.89 -0.04
C TRP A 75 4.14 0.61 0.24
N GLY A 76 5.03 0.97 1.16
CA GLY A 76 5.37 2.36 1.44
C GLY A 76 6.02 3.05 0.24
N LYS A 77 7.02 2.41 -0.40
CA LYS A 77 7.64 2.93 -1.61
C LYS A 77 6.66 2.95 -2.79
N ALA A 78 5.87 1.88 -2.95
CA ALA A 78 4.85 1.81 -3.99
C ALA A 78 3.85 2.98 -3.87
N LYS A 79 3.30 3.20 -2.66
CA LYS A 79 2.36 4.28 -2.37
C LYS A 79 2.91 5.66 -2.74
N ASN A 80 4.17 5.95 -2.39
CA ASN A 80 4.78 7.25 -2.67
C ASN A 80 4.86 7.56 -4.18
N ILE A 81 5.18 6.57 -4.99
CA ILE A 81 5.20 6.71 -6.46
C ILE A 81 3.78 6.90 -6.98
N LEU A 82 2.86 6.03 -6.57
CA LEU A 82 1.48 6.01 -7.06
C LEU A 82 0.69 7.25 -6.64
N GLU A 83 0.93 7.80 -5.45
CA GLU A 83 0.33 9.05 -5.00
C GLU A 83 0.73 10.23 -5.90
N ARG A 84 2.01 10.32 -6.26
CA ARG A 84 2.48 11.36 -7.18
C ARG A 84 1.82 11.21 -8.55
N GLN A 85 1.83 10.00 -9.11
CA GLN A 85 1.22 9.73 -10.41
C GLN A 85 -0.30 9.97 -10.41
N TYR A 86 -0.98 9.64 -9.31
CA TYR A 86 -2.40 9.92 -9.17
C TYR A 86 -2.70 11.42 -9.15
N LYS A 87 -1.87 12.23 -8.50
CA LYS A 87 -2.00 13.71 -8.52
C LYS A 87 -1.81 14.28 -9.93
N GLU A 88 -0.92 13.69 -10.72
CA GLU A 88 -0.65 14.10 -12.10
C GLU A 88 -1.75 13.63 -13.09
N ALA A 89 -2.34 12.47 -12.86
CA ALA A 89 -3.32 11.85 -13.74
C ALA A 89 -4.48 11.20 -12.94
N PRO A 90 -5.36 11.98 -12.29
CA PRO A 90 -6.39 11.47 -11.38
C PRO A 90 -7.52 10.68 -12.08
N GLY A 91 -7.63 10.78 -13.40
CA GLY A 91 -8.56 9.99 -14.23
C GLY A 91 -7.96 8.68 -14.78
N ASN A 92 -6.71 8.36 -14.45
CA ASN A 92 -6.11 7.10 -14.90
C ASN A 92 -6.52 5.97 -13.96
N ILE A 93 -7.42 5.10 -14.45
CA ILE A 93 -7.99 3.98 -13.69
C ILE A 93 -6.94 2.99 -13.21
N LEU A 94 -5.89 2.72 -13.99
CA LEU A 94 -4.82 1.79 -13.57
C LEU A 94 -4.04 2.35 -12.38
N ILE A 95 -3.72 3.64 -12.43
CA ILE A 95 -3.03 4.32 -11.32
C ILE A 95 -3.95 4.37 -10.10
N LEU A 96 -5.24 4.72 -10.29
CA LEU A 96 -6.22 4.77 -9.21
C LEU A 96 -6.36 3.40 -8.53
N LYS A 97 -6.48 2.30 -9.28
CA LYS A 97 -6.51 0.92 -8.73
C LYS A 97 -5.26 0.60 -7.91
N ALA A 98 -4.08 0.83 -8.48
CA ALA A 98 -2.82 0.54 -7.81
C ALA A 98 -2.64 1.39 -6.55
N TYR A 99 -3.01 2.67 -6.60
CA TYR A 99 -2.94 3.59 -5.46
C TYR A 99 -3.90 3.18 -4.34
N SER A 100 -5.16 2.86 -4.68
CA SER A 100 -6.15 2.36 -3.72
C SER A 100 -5.65 1.14 -2.96
N TYR A 101 -5.07 0.19 -3.69
CA TYR A 101 -4.49 -1.01 -3.10
C TYR A 101 -3.31 -0.68 -2.18
N SER A 102 -2.40 0.20 -2.59
CA SER A 102 -1.24 0.59 -1.78
C SER A 102 -1.64 1.32 -0.50
N LEU A 103 -2.71 2.11 -0.53
CA LEU A 103 -3.29 2.73 0.67
C LEU A 103 -3.80 1.68 1.64
N ALA A 104 -4.59 0.71 1.17
CA ALA A 104 -5.07 -0.39 1.99
C ALA A 104 -3.92 -1.21 2.58
N ALA A 105 -2.92 -1.55 1.77
CA ALA A 105 -1.76 -2.33 2.20
C ALA A 105 -0.85 -1.60 3.21
N THR A 106 -0.92 -0.27 3.27
CA THR A 106 -0.20 0.56 4.27
C THR A 106 -1.04 0.95 5.47
N GLY A 107 -2.27 0.43 5.60
CA GLY A 107 -3.17 0.73 6.71
C GLY A 107 -3.82 2.11 6.65
N ASP A 108 -3.77 2.78 5.50
CA ASP A 108 -4.46 4.06 5.28
C ASP A 108 -5.90 3.79 4.80
N GLU A 109 -6.68 3.20 5.70
CA GLU A 109 -7.99 2.63 5.38
C GLU A 109 -8.99 3.69 4.93
N GLU A 110 -8.97 4.88 5.54
CA GLU A 110 -9.87 5.97 5.21
C GLU A 110 -9.68 6.43 3.75
N ARG A 111 -8.42 6.71 3.37
CA ARG A 111 -8.13 7.11 1.98
C ARG A 111 -8.34 5.96 1.01
N ALA A 112 -7.99 4.74 1.38
CA ALA A 112 -8.26 3.55 0.58
C ALA A 112 -9.76 3.43 0.29
N CYS A 113 -10.62 3.56 1.29
CA CYS A 113 -12.06 3.50 1.15
C CYS A 113 -12.59 4.57 0.19
N ALA A 114 -12.11 5.82 0.34
CA ALA A 114 -12.49 6.91 -0.58
C ALA A 114 -12.08 6.62 -2.04
N MET A 115 -10.88 6.06 -2.26
CA MET A 115 -10.40 5.73 -3.60
C MET A 115 -11.13 4.52 -4.21
N TYR A 116 -11.42 3.49 -3.42
CA TYR A 116 -12.21 2.35 -3.90
C TYR A 116 -13.67 2.74 -4.18
N LYS A 117 -14.25 3.65 -3.36
CA LYS A 117 -15.56 4.22 -3.67
C LYS A 117 -15.54 4.94 -5.01
N LYS A 118 -14.54 5.77 -5.26
CA LYS A 118 -14.38 6.46 -6.55
C LYS A 118 -14.30 5.46 -7.71
N LEU A 119 -13.53 4.38 -7.60
CA LEU A 119 -13.46 3.32 -8.61
C LEU A 119 -14.83 2.69 -8.86
N TYR A 120 -15.58 2.43 -7.81
CA TYR A 120 -16.93 1.89 -7.91
C TYR A 120 -17.90 2.87 -8.58
N ASP A 121 -17.85 4.15 -8.19
CA ASP A 121 -18.71 5.19 -8.77
C ASP A 121 -18.43 5.42 -10.28
N GLU A 122 -17.17 5.26 -10.72
CA GLU A 122 -16.78 5.41 -12.13
C GLU A 122 -17.17 4.20 -13.01
N ASP A 123 -17.23 2.99 -12.44
CA ASP A 123 -17.60 1.76 -13.14
C ASP A 123 -18.32 0.80 -12.19
N SER A 124 -19.56 1.14 -11.85
CA SER A 124 -20.38 0.38 -10.89
C SER A 124 -20.80 -1.00 -11.40
N GLU A 125 -20.83 -1.19 -12.72
CA GLU A 125 -21.15 -2.48 -13.33
C GLU A 125 -19.97 -3.46 -13.34
N ASN A 126 -18.78 -3.02 -12.97
CA ASN A 126 -17.60 -3.86 -12.88
C ASN A 126 -17.57 -4.62 -11.55
N PRO A 127 -17.74 -5.95 -11.59
CA PRO A 127 -17.76 -6.75 -10.36
C PRO A 127 -16.50 -6.59 -9.50
N GLU A 128 -15.33 -6.46 -10.14
CA GLU A 128 -14.04 -6.28 -9.44
C GLU A 128 -14.05 -4.99 -8.60
N SER A 129 -14.49 -3.87 -9.19
CA SER A 129 -14.58 -2.57 -8.49
C SER A 129 -15.55 -2.63 -7.33
N ALA A 130 -16.72 -3.21 -7.53
CA ALA A 130 -17.76 -3.37 -6.52
C ALA A 130 -17.32 -4.26 -5.35
N LEU A 131 -16.75 -5.43 -5.64
CA LEU A 131 -16.28 -6.37 -4.64
C LEU A 131 -15.08 -5.82 -3.86
N ASN A 132 -14.19 -5.08 -4.50
CA ASN A 132 -13.06 -4.45 -3.81
C ASN A 132 -13.53 -3.31 -2.90
N TYR A 133 -14.57 -2.55 -3.30
CA TYR A 133 -15.17 -1.55 -2.42
C TYR A 133 -15.81 -2.21 -1.19
N ALA A 134 -16.56 -3.31 -1.37
CA ALA A 134 -17.11 -4.06 -0.23
C ALA A 134 -16.01 -4.58 0.71
N ARG A 135 -14.92 -5.11 0.16
CA ARG A 135 -13.78 -5.61 0.95
C ARG A 135 -13.12 -4.52 1.79
N ILE A 136 -12.90 -3.33 1.23
CA ILE A 136 -12.27 -2.24 1.98
C ILE A 136 -13.19 -1.68 3.06
N LEU A 137 -14.50 -1.65 2.84
CA LEU A 137 -15.48 -1.29 3.88
C LEU A 137 -15.38 -2.24 5.07
N ILE A 138 -15.27 -3.55 4.82
CA ILE A 138 -15.10 -4.57 5.88
C ILE A 138 -13.77 -4.37 6.62
N LEU A 139 -12.67 -4.15 5.88
CA LEU A 139 -11.36 -3.90 6.47
C LEU A 139 -11.38 -2.66 7.37
N SER A 140 -12.07 -1.60 6.96
CA SER A 140 -12.25 -0.35 7.72
C SER A 140 -13.32 -0.46 8.81
N LYS A 141 -13.84 -1.66 9.10
CA LYS A 141 -14.90 -1.94 10.09
C LYS A 141 -16.21 -1.16 9.86
N ARG A 142 -16.44 -0.71 8.63
CA ARG A 142 -17.68 -0.03 8.21
C ARG A 142 -18.73 -1.07 7.81
N TYR A 143 -19.12 -1.92 8.77
CA TYR A 143 -19.91 -3.12 8.50
C TYR A 143 -21.32 -2.83 7.99
N ASP A 144 -21.97 -1.77 8.49
CA ASP A 144 -23.33 -1.41 8.04
C ASP A 144 -23.33 -1.01 6.56
N GLU A 145 -22.33 -0.21 6.13
CA GLU A 145 -22.20 0.20 4.74
C GLU A 145 -21.79 -0.98 3.84
N ALA A 146 -20.93 -1.86 4.34
CA ALA A 146 -20.57 -3.08 3.63
C ALA A 146 -21.78 -4.00 3.41
N THR A 147 -22.60 -4.17 4.45
CA THR A 147 -23.83 -4.99 4.37
C THR A 147 -24.81 -4.39 3.37
N ALA A 148 -25.08 -3.08 3.43
CA ALA A 148 -25.97 -2.41 2.48
C ALA A 148 -25.49 -2.56 1.04
N LEU A 149 -24.18 -2.38 0.79
CA LEU A 149 -23.60 -2.56 -0.54
C LEU A 149 -23.72 -4.03 -1.01
N ILE A 150 -23.42 -5.00 -0.14
CA ILE A 150 -23.51 -6.42 -0.49
C ILE A 150 -24.95 -6.81 -0.88
N GLU A 151 -25.96 -6.34 -0.15
CA GLU A 151 -27.36 -6.57 -0.49
C GLU A 151 -27.73 -5.98 -1.87
N GLU A 152 -27.25 -4.78 -2.18
CA GLU A 152 -27.41 -4.18 -3.50
C GLU A 152 -26.74 -5.05 -4.59
N LEU A 153 -25.47 -5.46 -4.35
CA LEU A 153 -24.70 -6.23 -5.32
C LEU A 153 -25.29 -7.63 -5.58
N LYS A 154 -25.91 -8.27 -4.61
CA LYS A 154 -26.63 -9.54 -4.80
C LYS A 154 -27.77 -9.44 -5.81
N THR A 155 -28.43 -8.31 -5.89
CA THR A 155 -29.50 -8.10 -6.87
C THR A 155 -28.96 -7.84 -8.26
N ARG A 156 -27.74 -7.33 -8.36
CA ARG A 156 -27.08 -6.94 -9.62
C ARG A 156 -26.23 -8.08 -10.19
N PHE A 157 -25.45 -8.72 -9.36
CA PHE A 157 -24.54 -9.80 -9.76
C PHE A 157 -25.12 -11.14 -9.39
N THR A 158 -25.75 -11.79 -10.34
CA THR A 158 -26.44 -13.09 -10.15
C THR A 158 -25.58 -14.28 -10.60
N GLU A 159 -24.42 -14.05 -11.20
CA GLU A 159 -23.49 -15.11 -11.60
C GLU A 159 -22.92 -15.84 -10.38
N SER A 160 -22.65 -17.13 -10.55
CA SER A 160 -22.26 -18.01 -9.44
C SER A 160 -20.94 -17.61 -8.74
N THR A 161 -20.04 -16.98 -9.48
CA THR A 161 -18.74 -16.57 -8.94
C THR A 161 -18.88 -15.39 -7.99
N GLU A 162 -19.57 -14.33 -8.42
CA GLU A 162 -19.82 -13.13 -7.64
C GLU A 162 -20.70 -13.43 -6.42
N THR A 163 -21.77 -14.22 -6.61
CA THR A 163 -22.65 -14.65 -5.52
C THR A 163 -21.90 -15.36 -4.41
N ARG A 164 -20.96 -16.25 -4.77
CA ARG A 164 -20.13 -16.94 -3.78
C ARG A 164 -19.25 -15.97 -3.00
N VAL A 165 -18.60 -15.03 -3.70
CA VAL A 165 -17.73 -14.03 -3.05
C VAL A 165 -18.54 -13.13 -2.11
N LEU A 166 -19.74 -12.71 -2.52
CA LEU A 166 -20.63 -11.90 -1.68
C LEU A 166 -21.03 -12.66 -0.40
N ALA A 167 -21.36 -13.96 -0.49
CA ALA A 167 -21.65 -14.78 0.68
C ALA A 167 -20.43 -14.93 1.62
N GLU A 168 -19.23 -15.09 1.07
CA GLU A 168 -18.00 -15.11 1.86
C GLU A 168 -17.74 -13.79 2.59
N LEU A 169 -18.09 -12.65 1.98
CA LEU A 169 -17.96 -11.33 2.60
C LEU A 169 -18.97 -11.13 3.73
N GLU A 170 -20.21 -11.59 3.57
CA GLU A 170 -21.22 -11.58 4.64
C GLU A 170 -20.77 -12.41 5.86
N GLU A 171 -20.25 -13.60 5.61
CA GLU A 171 -19.74 -14.44 6.71
C GLU A 171 -18.56 -13.77 7.45
N LYS A 172 -17.70 -13.03 6.74
CA LYS A 172 -16.64 -12.22 7.37
C LYS A 172 -17.20 -11.12 8.27
N ILE A 173 -18.24 -10.39 7.82
CA ILE A 173 -18.89 -9.36 8.63
C ILE A 173 -19.45 -9.99 9.91
N LYS A 174 -20.20 -11.10 9.76
CA LYS A 174 -20.80 -11.79 10.89
C LYS A 174 -19.76 -12.22 11.93
N LYS A 175 -18.68 -12.88 11.49
CA LYS A 175 -17.58 -13.27 12.39
C LYS A 175 -16.94 -12.08 13.09
N ALA A 176 -16.68 -11.00 12.35
CA ALA A 176 -16.06 -9.81 12.92
C ALA A 176 -16.94 -9.09 13.94
N GLN A 177 -18.26 -9.23 13.83
CA GLN A 177 -19.21 -8.67 14.81
C GLN A 177 -19.42 -9.59 16.03
N GLU A 178 -19.20 -10.90 15.89
CA GLU A 178 -19.29 -11.89 16.99
C GLU A 178 -18.03 -11.92 17.88
N GLU A 179 -16.83 -11.61 17.33
CA GLU A 179 -15.56 -11.64 18.07
C GLU A 179 -15.40 -10.57 19.16
N PRO A 180 -15.89 -9.32 19.05
CA PRO A 180 -15.79 -8.33 20.12
C PRO A 180 -16.46 -8.77 21.42
N ASP A 181 -17.59 -9.48 21.32
CA ASP A 181 -18.32 -10.00 22.48
C ASP A 181 -17.54 -11.07 23.27
N LYS A 182 -16.58 -11.75 22.64
CA LYS A 182 -15.74 -12.75 23.31
C LYS A 182 -14.57 -12.09 24.04
N GLN A 183 -13.93 -11.11 23.43
CA GLN A 183 -12.80 -10.40 24.06
C GLN A 183 -13.24 -9.54 25.25
N GLU A 184 -14.42 -8.91 25.18
CA GLU A 184 -14.98 -8.17 26.32
C GLU A 184 -15.41 -9.11 27.47
N LYS A 185 -15.90 -10.31 27.18
CA LYS A 185 -16.27 -11.31 28.20
C LYS A 185 -15.03 -11.92 28.85
N GLU A 186 -13.98 -12.22 28.10
CA GLU A 186 -12.71 -12.74 28.65
C GLU A 186 -11.98 -11.69 29.50
N ALA A 187 -12.04 -10.40 29.12
CA ALA A 187 -11.46 -9.30 29.90
C ALA A 187 -12.24 -9.01 31.21
N GLN A 188 -13.51 -9.40 31.30
CA GLN A 188 -14.33 -9.26 32.54
C GLN A 188 -14.24 -10.49 33.47
N GLU A 189 -13.67 -11.61 32.98
CA GLU A 189 -13.51 -12.85 33.77
C GLU A 189 -12.09 -13.02 34.37
N GLU A 190 -11.17 -12.05 34.24
CA GLU A 190 -9.94 -12.10 35.03
C GLU A 190 -10.27 -12.01 36.51
N PRO A 191 -9.92 -13.03 37.31
CA PRO A 191 -10.28 -13.04 38.75
C PRO A 191 -9.52 -11.93 39.47
N GLU A 192 -10.24 -11.11 40.21
CA GLU A 192 -9.68 -10.21 41.21
C GLU A 192 -8.73 -11.02 42.11
N ASP A 193 -7.44 -10.79 41.96
CA ASP A 193 -6.41 -11.32 42.85
C ASP A 193 -6.65 -10.72 44.23
N GLN A 194 -7.30 -11.51 45.08
CA GLN A 194 -7.45 -11.19 46.49
C GLN A 194 -6.06 -11.16 47.14
N GLY A 195 -5.52 -9.97 47.26
CA GLY A 195 -4.33 -9.70 48.05
C GLY A 195 -4.51 -10.22 49.46
N LYS A 196 -3.98 -11.40 49.77
CA LYS A 196 -3.77 -11.86 51.12
C LYS A 196 -2.65 -11.04 51.77
N GLU A 197 -3.03 -10.08 52.58
CA GLU A 197 -2.16 -9.58 53.65
C GLU A 197 -1.68 -10.73 54.51
N THR A 198 -0.39 -11.08 54.39
CA THR A 198 0.28 -11.81 55.48
C THR A 198 0.97 -10.80 56.38
N GLN A 199 0.28 -10.45 57.46
CA GLN A 199 0.97 -9.96 58.67
C GLN A 199 1.90 -11.05 59.17
N ASP A 200 3.20 -10.80 59.17
CA ASP A 200 4.10 -11.57 60.00
C ASP A 200 4.74 -10.68 61.04
N LYS A 201 4.55 -11.10 62.26
CA LYS A 201 5.10 -10.52 63.48
C LYS A 201 6.52 -11.08 63.66
N ASP A 202 7.26 -10.27 64.35
CA ASP A 202 8.42 -10.57 65.20
C ASP A 202 9.80 -10.18 64.68
N GLY A 203 10.23 -9.13 65.35
CA GLY A 203 11.53 -8.58 65.29
C GLY A 203 12.62 -9.51 65.82
N LYS A 204 13.83 -9.22 65.39
CA LYS A 204 15.04 -9.12 66.22
C LYS A 204 16.19 -8.56 65.41
N MET A 205 16.75 -7.48 65.96
CA MET A 205 18.06 -6.98 65.64
C MET A 205 19.14 -8.09 65.86
N GLN A 206 20.13 -8.11 64.98
CA GLN A 206 21.51 -8.31 65.37
C GLN A 206 22.47 -7.66 64.36
N GLU A 207 23.19 -6.66 64.87
CA GLU A 207 24.45 -6.17 64.37
C GLU A 207 25.50 -7.29 64.47
N GLN A 208 26.42 -7.29 63.47
CA GLN A 208 27.87 -7.52 63.61
C GLN A 208 28.50 -7.45 62.21
N ASN A 209 29.23 -6.41 61.91
CA ASN A 209 30.65 -6.09 62.09
C ASN A 209 31.63 -7.08 61.45
N ASN A 210 32.51 -6.45 60.62
CA ASN A 210 33.92 -6.84 60.24
C ASN A 210 34.10 -7.90 59.14
N ASN A 211 34.78 -7.61 58.07
CA ASN A 211 36.10 -7.13 57.72
C ASN A 211 36.19 -6.77 56.27
#